data_e9533359b2b4a90fb7e8d62437a22cfa
#
_entry.id   e9533359b2b4a90fb7e8d62437a22cfa
#
_cell.length_a   1.000
_cell.length_b   1.000
_cell.length_c   1.000
_cell.angle_alpha   90.00
_cell.angle_beta   90.00
_cell.angle_gamma   90.00
#
_symmetry.space_group_name_H-M   'P 1'
#
loop_
_entity.id
_entity.type
_entity.pdbx_description
1 polymer ?
#
loop_
_entity_poly.entity_id
_entity_poly.type
_entity_poly.pdbx_seq_one_letter_code
_entity_poly.pdbx_strand_id
1 'polypeptide(L)'
;GATLLSDKYRYLLKGIELADSVTIDAHKQMYVPMGAGMVVFKHPPSAHAIEHHAEYILRKGSKDLGSQTLEGSRPGMAMLVHACLQVIGRKGYEILINRSLEKARYFAGLIDLHADFELITAPELCLLTYRYAPAQVQQAMVKAKAAGDVEKLKKMNDLLSGLTKFIQKRQREEGISFVSRTRLTPERYLRQETAVFRVVLANPLTTDQILHDVLDEQIALAKMDKEFLPKLLQMAKESS
;
A
#
# COMPACT_ATOMS: atom_id res chain seq x y z
N GLY A 1 -4.72 8.97 -8.53
CA GLY A 1 -5.45 9.65 -9.64
C GLY A 1 -6.74 8.92 -10.02
N ALA A 2 -6.71 7.57 -10.14
CA ALA A 2 -7.89 6.80 -10.56
C ALA A 2 -9.13 7.03 -9.69
N THR A 3 -8.96 7.33 -8.40
CA THR A 3 -10.07 7.63 -7.46
C THR A 3 -10.95 8.81 -7.92
N LEU A 4 -10.46 9.68 -8.81
CA LEU A 4 -11.26 10.75 -9.42
C LEU A 4 -12.43 10.21 -10.27
N LEU A 5 -12.35 8.96 -10.73
CA LEU A 5 -13.40 8.29 -11.48
C LEU A 5 -14.56 7.78 -10.61
N SER A 6 -14.43 7.83 -9.29
CA SER A 6 -15.48 7.48 -8.33
C SER A 6 -16.21 8.72 -7.83
N ASP A 7 -17.51 8.80 -8.08
CA ASP A 7 -18.35 9.87 -7.55
C ASP A 7 -18.45 9.79 -6.02
N LYS A 8 -18.41 8.57 -5.44
CA LYS A 8 -18.46 8.32 -4.01
C LYS A 8 -17.19 8.75 -3.26
N TYR A 9 -16.01 8.61 -3.88
CA TYR A 9 -14.72 8.76 -3.18
C TYR A 9 -13.80 9.85 -3.74
N ARG A 10 -14.18 10.53 -4.82
CA ARG A 10 -13.37 11.61 -5.42
C ARG A 10 -13.04 12.75 -4.45
N TYR A 11 -13.87 12.96 -3.42
CA TYR A 11 -13.64 13.98 -2.40
C TYR A 11 -12.33 13.77 -1.62
N LEU A 12 -11.82 12.53 -1.54
CA LEU A 12 -10.54 12.21 -0.90
C LEU A 12 -9.34 12.84 -1.63
N LEU A 13 -9.54 13.28 -2.87
CA LEU A 13 -8.53 13.98 -3.66
C LEU A 13 -8.83 15.48 -3.81
N LYS A 14 -9.67 16.04 -2.93
CA LYS A 14 -9.93 17.48 -2.89
C LYS A 14 -8.60 18.24 -2.70
N GLY A 15 -8.37 19.25 -3.52
CA GLY A 15 -7.11 20.00 -3.55
C GLY A 15 -6.15 19.56 -4.65
N ILE A 16 -6.45 18.45 -5.36
CA ILE A 16 -5.61 17.99 -6.49
C ILE A 16 -5.54 19.04 -7.61
N GLU A 17 -6.57 19.87 -7.73
CA GLU A 17 -6.65 20.99 -8.68
C GLU A 17 -5.63 22.11 -8.39
N LEU A 18 -5.04 22.12 -7.19
CA LEU A 18 -4.01 23.07 -6.80
C LEU A 18 -2.60 22.61 -7.22
N ALA A 19 -2.44 21.33 -7.53
CA ALA A 19 -1.14 20.76 -7.89
C ALA A 19 -0.67 21.32 -9.25
N ASP A 20 0.61 21.60 -9.38
CA ASP A 20 1.23 22.03 -10.65
C ASP A 20 1.36 20.85 -11.64
N SER A 21 1.54 19.66 -11.12
CA SER A 21 1.54 18.42 -11.89
C SER A 21 0.99 17.24 -11.09
N VAL A 22 0.41 16.26 -11.79
CA VAL A 22 -0.11 15.01 -11.20
C VAL A 22 0.41 13.83 -11.99
N THR A 23 1.09 12.92 -11.31
CA THR A 23 1.51 11.64 -11.87
C THR A 23 0.45 10.58 -11.62
N ILE A 24 0.10 9.82 -12.64
CA ILE A 24 -0.90 8.75 -12.57
C ILE A 24 -0.29 7.46 -13.15
N ASP A 25 -0.25 6.42 -12.32
CA ASP A 25 0.16 5.08 -12.76
C ASP A 25 -1.04 4.32 -13.32
N ALA A 26 -1.20 4.35 -14.62
CA ALA A 26 -2.30 3.65 -15.28
C ALA A 26 -2.19 2.12 -15.13
N HIS A 27 -0.97 1.59 -15.01
CA HIS A 27 -0.71 0.17 -14.76
C HIS A 27 -1.00 -0.29 -13.32
N LYS A 28 -1.65 0.55 -12.51
CA LYS A 28 -2.13 0.19 -11.17
C LYS A 28 -3.66 0.12 -11.16
N GLN A 29 -4.35 1.04 -10.53
CA GLN A 29 -5.81 1.01 -10.38
C GLN A 29 -6.61 1.31 -11.67
N MET A 30 -5.95 1.64 -12.77
CA MET A 30 -6.63 1.72 -14.08
C MET A 30 -6.50 0.41 -14.86
N TYR A 31 -5.87 -0.63 -14.31
CA TYR A 31 -5.77 -1.98 -14.87
C TYR A 31 -5.17 -2.05 -16.28
N VAL A 32 -4.38 -1.06 -16.65
CA VAL A 32 -3.59 -1.06 -17.88
C VAL A 32 -2.36 -1.96 -17.68
N PRO A 33 -1.89 -2.71 -18.70
CA PRO A 33 -0.66 -3.48 -18.62
C PRO A 33 0.54 -2.68 -18.13
N MET A 34 1.52 -3.36 -17.50
CA MET A 34 2.70 -2.75 -16.91
C MET A 34 3.45 -1.82 -17.89
N GLY A 35 3.94 -0.71 -17.38
CA GLY A 35 4.72 0.29 -18.13
C GLY A 35 3.93 1.55 -18.51
N ALA A 36 2.65 1.67 -18.12
CA ALA A 36 1.83 2.84 -18.40
C ALA A 36 1.86 3.86 -17.26
N GLY A 37 2.70 4.88 -17.37
CA GLY A 37 2.70 6.07 -16.52
C GLY A 37 2.20 7.29 -17.29
N MET A 38 1.55 8.22 -16.59
CA MET A 38 1.05 9.48 -17.13
C MET A 38 1.43 10.63 -16.23
N VAL A 39 1.70 11.78 -16.82
CA VAL A 39 1.80 13.06 -16.09
C VAL A 39 0.86 14.07 -16.70
N VAL A 40 0.16 14.81 -15.85
CA VAL A 40 -0.73 15.90 -16.24
C VAL A 40 -0.18 17.18 -15.62
N PHE A 41 0.05 18.20 -16.44
CA PHE A 41 0.50 19.51 -15.99
C PHE A 41 -0.68 20.50 -15.92
N LYS A 42 -0.71 21.31 -14.88
CA LYS A 42 -1.68 22.40 -14.75
C LYS A 42 -1.46 23.46 -15.84
N HIS A 43 -0.21 23.75 -16.13
CA HIS A 43 0.21 24.68 -17.18
C HIS A 43 0.90 23.89 -18.30
N PRO A 44 0.25 23.68 -19.47
CA PRO A 44 0.82 22.87 -20.55
C PRO A 44 2.25 23.29 -20.97
N PRO A 45 2.62 24.60 -21.00
CA PRO A 45 3.99 25.01 -21.32
C PRO A 45 5.07 24.46 -20.38
N SER A 46 4.72 23.98 -19.17
CA SER A 46 5.71 23.39 -18.26
C SER A 46 6.42 22.17 -18.84
N ALA A 47 5.79 21.45 -19.77
CA ALA A 47 6.40 20.32 -20.47
C ALA A 47 7.56 20.75 -21.41
N HIS A 48 7.60 22.02 -21.83
CA HIS A 48 8.70 22.54 -22.66
C HIS A 48 10.04 22.59 -21.91
N ALA A 49 10.04 22.56 -20.58
CA ALA A 49 11.26 22.54 -19.77
C ALA A 49 12.13 21.28 -20.02
N ILE A 50 11.51 20.20 -20.50
CA ILE A 50 12.20 18.94 -20.83
C ILE A 50 12.20 18.68 -22.34
N GLU A 51 11.76 19.63 -23.15
CA GLU A 51 11.63 19.48 -24.58
C GLU A 51 13.02 19.38 -25.25
N HIS A 52 13.16 18.40 -26.14
CA HIS A 52 14.34 18.25 -26.96
C HIS A 52 13.94 17.98 -28.42
N HIS A 53 14.83 18.32 -29.32
CA HIS A 53 14.65 18.15 -30.75
C HIS A 53 15.81 17.37 -31.37
N ALA A 54 15.50 16.56 -32.38
CA ALA A 54 16.47 15.88 -33.21
C ALA A 54 16.04 16.02 -34.68
N GLU A 55 16.91 16.50 -35.53
CA GLU A 55 16.57 16.88 -36.90
C GLU A 55 15.94 15.75 -37.71
N TYR A 56 16.31 14.50 -37.43
CA TYR A 56 15.85 13.33 -38.18
C TYR A 56 14.57 12.67 -37.61
N ILE A 57 14.24 12.92 -36.33
CA ILE A 57 13.12 12.26 -35.65
C ILE A 57 12.12 13.28 -35.07
N LEU A 58 12.60 14.26 -34.30
CA LEU A 58 11.77 15.18 -33.51
C LEU A 58 11.84 16.59 -34.13
N ARG A 59 11.19 16.79 -35.29
CA ARG A 59 11.23 18.05 -36.02
C ARG A 59 10.42 19.13 -35.31
N LYS A 60 10.91 20.37 -35.34
CA LYS A 60 10.20 21.54 -34.84
C LYS A 60 8.81 21.62 -35.52
N GLY A 61 7.78 21.88 -34.71
CA GLY A 61 6.40 21.96 -35.17
C GLY A 61 5.69 20.60 -35.36
N SER A 62 6.35 19.49 -35.08
CA SER A 62 5.70 18.18 -34.98
C SER A 62 4.76 18.14 -33.79
N LYS A 63 3.66 17.39 -33.93
CA LYS A 63 2.74 17.04 -32.83
C LYS A 63 3.19 15.80 -32.06
N ASP A 64 4.39 15.31 -32.32
CA ASP A 64 4.96 14.16 -31.66
C ASP A 64 5.37 14.53 -30.21
N LEU A 65 4.72 13.89 -29.24
CA LEU A 65 5.02 14.07 -27.82
C LEU A 65 6.35 13.46 -27.38
N GLY A 66 7.05 12.77 -28.28
CA GLY A 66 8.41 12.24 -28.04
C GLY A 66 9.42 13.33 -27.68
N SER A 67 9.22 14.57 -28.14
CA SER A 67 10.05 15.73 -27.76
C SER A 67 10.00 16.06 -26.25
N GLN A 68 8.95 15.63 -25.56
CA GLN A 68 8.70 15.91 -24.13
C GLN A 68 8.90 14.68 -23.25
N THR A 69 9.66 13.71 -23.71
CA THR A 69 9.95 12.47 -22.97
C THR A 69 11.43 12.13 -23.08
N LEU A 70 11.97 11.44 -22.06
CA LEU A 70 13.37 11.02 -22.05
C LEU A 70 13.62 9.75 -22.89
N GLU A 71 12.57 8.98 -23.18
CA GLU A 71 12.65 7.75 -23.95
C GLU A 71 12.49 8.04 -25.44
N GLY A 72 13.27 7.36 -26.27
CA GLY A 72 13.10 7.34 -27.71
C GLY A 72 11.92 6.46 -28.15
N SER A 73 12.18 5.43 -28.99
CA SER A 73 11.15 4.47 -29.39
C SER A 73 10.63 3.68 -28.19
N ARG A 74 9.31 3.60 -28.05
CA ARG A 74 8.66 2.91 -26.94
C ARG A 74 7.31 2.30 -27.38
N PRO A 75 6.77 1.32 -26.63
CA PRO A 75 5.42 0.79 -26.89
C PRO A 75 4.35 1.89 -26.83
N GLY A 76 3.35 1.78 -27.67
CA GLY A 76 2.19 2.72 -27.75
C GLY A 76 1.26 2.62 -26.54
N MET A 77 1.76 2.81 -25.32
CA MET A 77 0.99 2.64 -24.07
C MET A 77 -0.22 3.55 -23.98
N ALA A 78 -0.19 4.71 -24.63
CA ALA A 78 -1.35 5.60 -24.69
C ALA A 78 -2.58 4.93 -25.35
N MET A 79 -2.37 4.07 -26.34
CA MET A 79 -3.44 3.29 -26.97
C MET A 79 -4.06 2.28 -26.00
N LEU A 80 -3.24 1.63 -25.17
CA LEU A 80 -3.72 0.70 -24.15
C LEU A 80 -4.51 1.43 -23.05
N VAL A 81 -4.05 2.61 -22.64
CA VAL A 81 -4.81 3.48 -21.71
C VAL A 81 -6.16 3.84 -22.31
N HIS A 82 -6.18 4.29 -23.57
CA HIS A 82 -7.41 4.64 -24.28
C HIS A 82 -8.35 3.43 -24.40
N ALA A 83 -7.83 2.28 -24.83
CA ALA A 83 -8.64 1.06 -24.96
C ALA A 83 -9.26 0.65 -23.62
N CYS A 84 -8.49 0.65 -22.52
CA CYS A 84 -9.03 0.34 -21.20
C CYS A 84 -10.11 1.33 -20.76
N LEU A 85 -9.93 2.63 -21.03
CA LEU A 85 -10.95 3.65 -20.74
C LEU A 85 -12.24 3.40 -21.56
N GLN A 86 -12.13 2.97 -22.82
CA GLN A 86 -13.29 2.66 -23.65
C GLN A 86 -14.00 1.37 -23.22
N VAL A 87 -13.24 0.30 -22.96
CA VAL A 87 -13.79 -1.02 -22.62
C VAL A 87 -14.41 -1.05 -21.23
N ILE A 88 -13.71 -0.55 -20.23
CA ILE A 88 -14.17 -0.55 -18.83
C ILE A 88 -15.21 0.58 -18.63
N GLY A 89 -14.96 1.72 -19.22
CA GLY A 89 -15.79 2.91 -19.12
C GLY A 89 -15.80 3.52 -17.71
N ARG A 90 -16.34 4.73 -17.59
CA ARG A 90 -16.41 5.44 -16.31
C ARG A 90 -17.11 4.62 -15.22
N LYS A 91 -18.24 4.01 -15.55
CA LYS A 91 -19.05 3.23 -14.59
C LYS A 91 -18.33 1.98 -14.10
N GLY A 92 -17.63 1.29 -15.00
CA GLY A 92 -16.81 0.13 -14.63
C GLY A 92 -15.66 0.52 -13.69
N TYR A 93 -14.95 1.59 -13.98
CA TYR A 93 -13.91 2.12 -13.07
C TYR A 93 -14.48 2.55 -11.72
N GLU A 94 -15.63 3.22 -11.70
CA GLU A 94 -16.27 3.59 -10.44
C GLU A 94 -16.53 2.36 -9.56
N ILE A 95 -17.09 1.29 -10.13
CA ILE A 95 -17.36 0.03 -9.42
C ILE A 95 -16.07 -0.57 -8.88
N LEU A 96 -15.02 -0.69 -9.71
CA LEU A 96 -13.75 -1.28 -9.32
C LEU A 96 -13.07 -0.49 -8.19
N ILE A 97 -13.08 0.83 -8.29
CA ILE A 97 -12.49 1.72 -7.29
C ILE A 97 -13.28 1.65 -5.98
N ASN A 98 -14.61 1.74 -6.04
CA ASN A 98 -15.45 1.65 -4.85
C ASN A 98 -15.21 0.34 -4.11
N ARG A 99 -15.23 -0.79 -4.82
CA ARG A 99 -14.94 -2.12 -4.24
C ARG A 99 -13.55 -2.19 -3.62
N SER A 100 -12.54 -1.60 -4.26
CA SER A 100 -11.17 -1.56 -3.73
C SER A 100 -11.11 -0.84 -2.38
N LEU A 101 -11.73 0.33 -2.26
CA LEU A 101 -11.73 1.11 -1.03
C LEU A 101 -12.60 0.46 0.06
N GLU A 102 -13.75 -0.09 -0.31
CA GLU A 102 -14.64 -0.81 0.62
C GLU A 102 -13.97 -2.06 1.18
N LYS A 103 -13.29 -2.81 0.34
CA LYS A 103 -12.50 -3.99 0.74
C LYS A 103 -11.38 -3.62 1.72
N ALA A 104 -10.70 -2.49 1.51
CA ALA A 104 -9.67 -2.03 2.44
C ALA A 104 -10.26 -1.68 3.82
N ARG A 105 -11.43 -1.05 3.87
CA ARG A 105 -12.14 -0.77 5.11
C ARG A 105 -12.63 -2.03 5.79
N TYR A 106 -13.15 -2.98 5.03
CA TYR A 106 -13.56 -4.29 5.54
C TYR A 106 -12.36 -5.02 6.18
N PHE A 107 -11.23 -5.09 5.50
CA PHE A 107 -10.03 -5.75 6.03
C PHE A 107 -9.48 -5.03 7.27
N ALA A 108 -9.50 -3.71 7.30
CA ALA A 108 -9.15 -2.95 8.50
C ALA A 108 -10.06 -3.31 9.68
N GLY A 109 -11.37 -3.46 9.44
CA GLY A 109 -12.32 -3.92 10.47
C GLY A 109 -12.04 -5.34 10.96
N LEU A 110 -11.67 -6.26 10.09
CA LEU A 110 -11.26 -7.61 10.49
C LEU A 110 -10.02 -7.59 11.40
N ILE A 111 -9.03 -6.76 11.05
CA ILE A 111 -7.80 -6.60 11.84
C ILE A 111 -8.12 -6.01 13.21
N ASP A 112 -8.95 -4.96 13.29
CA ASP A 112 -9.32 -4.31 14.54
C ASP A 112 -10.16 -5.20 15.48
N LEU A 113 -10.96 -6.10 14.91
CA LEU A 113 -11.75 -7.07 15.67
C LEU A 113 -10.92 -8.28 16.15
N HIS A 114 -9.77 -8.54 15.53
CA HIS A 114 -8.96 -9.68 15.89
C HIS A 114 -7.96 -9.33 17.00
N ALA A 115 -8.07 -9.98 18.15
CA ALA A 115 -7.29 -9.69 19.35
C ALA A 115 -5.76 -9.70 19.14
N ASP A 116 -5.26 -10.57 18.25
CA ASP A 116 -3.82 -10.79 18.01
C ASP A 116 -3.27 -9.98 16.84
N PHE A 117 -4.04 -9.08 16.27
CA PHE A 117 -3.57 -8.15 15.25
C PHE A 117 -3.69 -6.71 15.68
N GLU A 118 -2.93 -5.86 15.06
CA GLU A 118 -2.87 -4.44 15.34
C GLU A 118 -2.87 -3.64 14.04
N LEU A 119 -3.92 -2.85 13.82
CA LEU A 119 -3.97 -1.89 12.72
C LEU A 119 -3.03 -0.73 13.04
N ILE A 120 -2.02 -0.51 12.18
CA ILE A 120 -1.05 0.57 12.36
C ILE A 120 -1.47 1.82 11.60
N THR A 121 -1.91 1.67 10.35
CA THR A 121 -2.42 2.78 9.54
C THR A 121 -3.76 2.38 8.94
N ALA A 122 -4.81 3.10 9.31
CA ALA A 122 -6.13 2.93 8.72
C ALA A 122 -6.14 3.32 7.23
N PRO A 123 -6.98 2.69 6.40
CA PRO A 123 -7.01 2.98 4.99
C PRO A 123 -7.71 4.32 4.69
N GLU A 124 -7.00 5.26 4.09
CA GLU A 124 -7.59 6.45 3.47
C GLU A 124 -8.11 6.13 2.05
N LEU A 125 -7.34 5.35 1.30
CA LEU A 125 -7.72 4.77 0.01
C LEU A 125 -7.79 3.25 0.14
N CYS A 126 -7.06 2.51 -0.68
CA CYS A 126 -7.03 1.04 -0.68
C CYS A 126 -5.77 0.44 -0.04
N LEU A 127 -5.01 1.26 0.68
CA LEU A 127 -3.78 0.85 1.35
C LEU A 127 -3.95 0.94 2.86
N LEU A 128 -3.51 -0.10 3.57
CA LEU A 128 -3.41 -0.12 5.03
C LEU A 128 -2.12 -0.82 5.48
N THR A 129 -1.75 -0.61 6.73
CA THR A 129 -0.65 -1.34 7.35
C THR A 129 -1.08 -1.90 8.70
N TYR A 130 -0.57 -3.09 9.00
CA TYR A 130 -0.90 -3.81 10.22
C TYR A 130 0.25 -4.74 10.61
N ARG A 131 0.16 -5.36 11.78
CA ARG A 131 1.07 -6.43 12.17
C ARG A 131 0.37 -7.47 13.04
N TYR A 132 0.92 -8.67 13.08
CA TYR A 132 0.60 -9.67 14.08
C TYR A 132 1.29 -9.30 15.39
N ALA A 133 0.50 -9.14 16.45
CA ALA A 133 0.97 -8.83 17.79
C ALA A 133 -0.01 -9.46 18.79
N PRO A 134 0.33 -10.59 19.45
CA PRO A 134 -0.57 -11.25 20.40
C PRO A 134 -1.11 -10.29 21.45
N ALA A 135 -2.38 -10.43 21.81
CA ALA A 135 -3.09 -9.52 22.72
C ALA A 135 -2.32 -9.25 24.03
N GLN A 136 -1.74 -10.28 24.65
CA GLN A 136 -0.92 -10.12 25.85
C GLN A 136 0.35 -9.30 25.61
N VAL A 137 0.93 -9.35 24.41
CA VAL A 137 2.09 -8.54 24.03
C VAL A 137 1.68 -7.09 23.84
N GLN A 138 0.55 -6.84 23.18
CA GLN A 138 0.00 -5.49 23.05
C GLN A 138 -0.26 -4.85 24.41
N GLN A 139 -0.89 -5.59 25.34
CA GLN A 139 -1.16 -5.11 26.71
C GLN A 139 0.14 -4.79 27.46
N ALA A 140 1.15 -5.65 27.38
CA ALA A 140 2.45 -5.40 28.00
C ALA A 140 3.15 -4.16 27.43
N MET A 141 3.05 -3.92 26.13
CA MET A 141 3.58 -2.71 25.49
C MET A 141 2.85 -1.44 25.93
N VAL A 142 1.54 -1.50 26.10
CA VAL A 142 0.75 -0.39 26.64
C VAL A 142 1.16 -0.07 28.08
N LYS A 143 1.32 -1.10 28.94
CA LYS A 143 1.81 -0.94 30.32
C LYS A 143 3.22 -0.34 30.35
N ALA A 144 4.16 -0.85 29.53
CA ALA A 144 5.53 -0.33 29.46
C ALA A 144 5.55 1.15 29.04
N LYS A 145 4.73 1.51 28.04
CA LYS A 145 4.60 2.91 27.61
C LYS A 145 4.05 3.80 28.73
N ALA A 146 3.01 3.37 29.42
CA ALA A 146 2.40 4.13 30.52
C ALA A 146 3.36 4.30 31.70
N ALA A 147 4.21 3.31 31.97
CA ALA A 147 5.26 3.36 33.00
C ALA A 147 6.50 4.16 32.57
N GLY A 148 6.57 4.64 31.33
CA GLY A 148 7.74 5.33 30.79
C GLY A 148 8.94 4.42 30.53
N ASP A 149 8.74 3.10 30.52
CA ASP A 149 9.80 2.12 30.25
C ASP A 149 10.07 2.01 28.74
N VAL A 150 10.80 3.00 28.23
CA VAL A 150 11.14 3.13 26.81
C VAL A 150 12.01 1.99 26.31
N GLU A 151 12.91 1.49 27.15
CA GLU A 151 13.80 0.37 26.81
C GLU A 151 13.03 -0.93 26.59
N LYS A 152 12.11 -1.25 27.49
CA LYS A 152 11.24 -2.43 27.36
C LYS A 152 10.33 -2.31 26.12
N LEU A 153 9.71 -1.14 25.93
CA LEU A 153 8.87 -0.87 24.76
C LEU A 153 9.68 -1.08 23.47
N LYS A 154 10.90 -0.55 23.41
CA LYS A 154 11.78 -0.69 22.25
C LYS A 154 12.14 -2.15 21.99
N LYS A 155 12.56 -2.88 23.03
CA LYS A 155 12.93 -4.30 22.91
C LYS A 155 11.76 -5.15 22.39
N MET A 156 10.55 -4.93 22.91
CA MET A 156 9.35 -5.63 22.45
C MET A 156 9.00 -5.26 20.99
N ASN A 157 9.14 -3.99 20.61
CA ASN A 157 8.91 -3.53 19.25
C ASN A 157 9.92 -4.11 18.25
N ASP A 158 11.19 -4.23 18.64
CA ASP A 158 12.25 -4.85 17.83
C ASP A 158 11.97 -6.35 17.61
N LEU A 159 11.53 -7.07 18.66
CA LEU A 159 11.12 -8.47 18.56
C LEU A 159 9.89 -8.65 17.66
N LEU A 160 8.85 -7.81 17.79
CA LEU A 160 7.68 -7.82 16.89
C LEU A 160 8.08 -7.53 15.44
N SER A 161 9.03 -6.63 15.24
CA SER A 161 9.57 -6.34 13.91
C SER A 161 10.34 -7.54 13.33
N GLY A 162 11.05 -8.30 14.17
CA GLY A 162 11.66 -9.57 13.82
C GLY A 162 10.62 -10.62 13.41
N LEU A 163 9.57 -10.79 14.22
CA LEU A 163 8.47 -11.71 13.96
C LEU A 163 7.73 -11.35 12.66
N THR A 164 7.44 -10.08 12.41
CA THR A 164 6.82 -9.62 11.15
C THR A 164 7.67 -9.98 9.94
N LYS A 165 9.00 -9.83 10.03
CA LYS A 165 9.94 -10.22 8.97
C LYS A 165 9.95 -11.73 8.76
N PHE A 166 9.93 -12.51 9.84
CA PHE A 166 9.86 -13.96 9.82
C PHE A 166 8.58 -14.43 9.10
N ILE A 167 7.41 -13.99 9.55
CA ILE A 167 6.11 -14.36 8.96
C ILE A 167 6.10 -14.02 7.46
N GLN A 168 6.48 -12.81 7.09
CA GLN A 168 6.50 -12.38 5.68
C GLN A 168 7.43 -13.22 4.81
N LYS A 169 8.60 -13.60 5.34
CA LYS A 169 9.54 -14.47 4.64
C LYS A 169 8.92 -15.85 4.43
N ARG A 170 8.34 -16.45 5.46
CA ARG A 170 7.70 -17.78 5.40
C ARG A 170 6.51 -17.77 4.45
N GLN A 171 5.63 -16.78 4.54
CA GLN A 171 4.47 -16.60 3.66
C GLN A 171 4.89 -16.57 2.17
N ARG A 172 5.98 -15.85 1.86
CA ARG A 172 6.54 -15.82 0.50
C ARG A 172 7.12 -17.16 0.07
N GLU A 173 7.78 -17.90 0.98
CA GLU A 173 8.41 -19.20 0.69
C GLU A 173 7.38 -20.31 0.49
N GLU A 174 6.29 -20.29 1.25
CA GLU A 174 5.19 -21.25 1.14
C GLU A 174 4.30 -20.99 -0.08
N GLY A 175 4.19 -19.71 -0.50
CA GLY A 175 3.53 -19.34 -1.75
C GLY A 175 2.01 -19.48 -1.77
N ILE A 176 1.35 -19.64 -0.61
CA ILE A 176 -0.11 -19.74 -0.50
C ILE A 176 -0.70 -18.33 -0.67
N SER A 177 -0.23 -17.35 0.10
CA SER A 177 -0.55 -15.96 -0.07
C SER A 177 0.70 -15.08 -0.03
N PHE A 178 0.55 -13.79 -0.36
CA PHE A 178 1.66 -12.84 -0.30
C PHE A 178 1.21 -11.48 0.21
N VAL A 179 1.85 -11.03 1.28
CA VAL A 179 1.70 -9.67 1.80
C VAL A 179 3.07 -8.99 1.81
N SER A 180 3.15 -7.79 1.27
CA SER A 180 4.38 -7.01 1.34
C SER A 180 4.61 -6.46 2.75
N ARG A 181 5.84 -6.02 3.05
CA ARG A 181 6.18 -5.36 4.31
C ARG A 181 6.87 -4.03 4.06
N THR A 182 6.75 -3.14 5.01
CA THR A 182 7.45 -1.85 5.03
C THR A 182 7.90 -1.51 6.45
N ARG A 183 8.50 -0.34 6.62
CA ARG A 183 8.85 0.22 7.93
C ARG A 183 8.16 1.56 8.10
N LEU A 184 7.68 1.80 9.29
CA LEU A 184 7.06 3.05 9.70
C LEU A 184 7.64 3.48 11.05
N THR A 185 7.39 4.74 11.43
CA THR A 185 7.74 5.31 12.74
C THR A 185 6.48 5.83 13.44
N PRO A 186 5.56 4.93 13.88
CA PRO A 186 4.28 5.33 14.45
C PRO A 186 4.43 6.08 15.78
N GLU A 187 3.64 7.12 16.00
CA GLU A 187 3.65 7.88 17.28
C GLU A 187 3.26 7.02 18.47
N ARG A 188 2.40 5.99 18.26
CA ARG A 188 2.01 5.04 19.32
C ARG A 188 3.21 4.31 19.93
N TYR A 189 4.31 4.16 19.17
CA TYR A 189 5.57 3.54 19.60
C TYR A 189 6.70 4.55 19.74
N LEU A 190 6.39 5.79 20.13
CA LEU A 190 7.35 6.87 20.37
C LEU A 190 8.27 7.09 19.15
N ARG A 191 7.71 6.96 17.93
CA ARG A 191 8.43 7.07 16.65
C ARG A 191 9.59 6.08 16.48
N GLN A 192 9.57 4.96 17.20
CA GLN A 192 10.50 3.87 16.95
C GLN A 192 10.21 3.20 15.59
N GLU A 193 11.26 2.80 14.88
CA GLU A 193 11.11 2.08 13.62
C GLU A 193 10.38 0.75 13.85
N THR A 194 9.32 0.50 13.11
CA THR A 194 8.41 -0.64 13.25
C THR A 194 8.22 -1.30 11.90
N ALA A 195 8.54 -2.59 11.81
CA ALA A 195 8.20 -3.38 10.62
C ALA A 195 6.72 -3.77 10.65
N VAL A 196 6.04 -3.57 9.54
CA VAL A 196 4.60 -3.81 9.40
C VAL A 196 4.30 -4.50 8.07
N PHE A 197 3.23 -5.28 8.01
CA PHE A 197 2.63 -5.70 6.75
C PHE A 197 2.02 -4.50 6.05
N ARG A 198 2.16 -4.46 4.72
CA ARG A 198 1.60 -3.41 3.87
C ARG A 198 0.76 -4.05 2.78
N VAL A 199 -0.50 -3.71 2.76
CA VAL A 199 -1.49 -4.26 1.82
C VAL A 199 -2.06 -3.16 0.96
N VAL A 200 -2.21 -3.46 -0.33
CA VAL A 200 -2.93 -2.64 -1.30
C VAL A 200 -4.03 -3.49 -1.92
N LEU A 201 -5.28 -3.23 -1.57
CA LEU A 201 -6.43 -4.02 -2.00
C LEU A 201 -6.99 -3.55 -3.35
N ALA A 202 -6.13 -3.57 -4.38
CA ALA A 202 -6.51 -3.16 -5.73
C ALA A 202 -6.99 -4.33 -6.62
N ASN A 203 -6.69 -5.58 -6.26
CA ASN A 203 -7.13 -6.74 -7.05
C ASN A 203 -8.65 -6.96 -6.88
N PRO A 204 -9.45 -6.88 -7.96
CA PRO A 204 -10.89 -7.07 -7.88
C PRO A 204 -11.30 -8.50 -7.51
N LEU A 205 -10.42 -9.49 -7.74
CA LEU A 205 -10.67 -10.91 -7.46
C LEU A 205 -10.40 -11.32 -6.01
N THR A 206 -9.79 -10.46 -5.20
CA THR A 206 -9.62 -10.74 -3.76
C THR A 206 -10.99 -10.77 -3.10
N THR A 207 -11.39 -11.90 -2.54
CA THR A 207 -12.64 -12.11 -1.80
C THR A 207 -12.45 -11.84 -0.31
N ASP A 208 -13.57 -11.71 0.42
CA ASP A 208 -13.52 -11.57 1.88
C ASP A 208 -12.91 -12.82 2.54
N GLN A 209 -13.19 -14.01 1.99
CA GLN A 209 -12.59 -15.26 2.48
C GLN A 209 -11.06 -15.25 2.37
N ILE A 210 -10.51 -14.79 1.25
CA ILE A 210 -9.05 -14.66 1.08
C ILE A 210 -8.45 -13.75 2.17
N LEU A 211 -9.15 -12.71 2.60
CA LEU A 211 -8.66 -11.82 3.66
C LEU A 211 -8.63 -12.50 5.03
N HIS A 212 -9.60 -13.35 5.35
CA HIS A 212 -9.57 -14.21 6.53
C HIS A 212 -8.42 -15.22 6.45
N ASP A 213 -8.31 -15.93 5.31
CA ASP A 213 -7.28 -16.95 5.10
C ASP A 213 -5.85 -16.37 5.26
N VAL A 214 -5.63 -15.13 4.84
CA VAL A 214 -4.34 -14.43 5.04
C VAL A 214 -4.03 -14.22 6.53
N LEU A 215 -5.00 -13.82 7.35
CA LEU A 215 -4.78 -13.65 8.79
C LEU A 215 -4.54 -15.00 9.47
N ASP A 216 -5.31 -16.03 9.12
CA ASP A 216 -5.16 -17.38 9.65
C ASP A 216 -3.80 -17.98 9.30
N GLU A 217 -3.35 -17.81 8.05
CA GLU A 217 -2.01 -18.20 7.61
C GLU A 217 -0.92 -17.50 8.43
N GLN A 218 -1.03 -16.18 8.63
CA GLN A 218 -0.05 -15.42 9.40
C GLN A 218 0.00 -15.86 10.87
N ILE A 219 -1.12 -16.23 11.47
CA ILE A 219 -1.17 -16.81 12.82
C ILE A 219 -0.48 -18.18 12.84
N ALA A 220 -0.75 -19.02 11.86
CA ALA A 220 -0.14 -20.35 11.76
C ALA A 220 1.39 -20.24 11.61
N LEU A 221 1.86 -19.34 10.75
CA LEU A 221 3.27 -19.07 10.54
C LEU A 221 3.95 -18.48 11.79
N ALA A 222 3.27 -17.57 12.50
CA ALA A 222 3.79 -17.01 13.75
C ALA A 222 4.07 -18.10 14.80
N LYS A 223 3.17 -19.11 14.90
CA LYS A 223 3.34 -20.24 15.83
C LYS A 223 4.54 -21.14 15.49
N MET A 224 5.04 -21.10 14.27
CA MET A 224 6.24 -21.83 13.85
C MET A 224 7.54 -21.13 14.27
N ASP A 225 7.45 -19.84 14.68
CA ASP A 225 8.62 -19.08 15.10
C ASP A 225 9.16 -19.59 16.45
N LYS A 226 10.47 -19.83 16.50
CA LYS A 226 11.16 -20.34 17.70
C LYS A 226 12.06 -19.29 18.37
N GLU A 227 12.09 -18.09 17.80
CA GLU A 227 13.02 -17.05 18.27
C GLU A 227 12.30 -15.83 18.86
N PHE A 228 11.44 -15.19 18.10
CA PHE A 228 10.85 -13.89 18.47
C PHE A 228 9.62 -14.05 19.33
N LEU A 229 8.68 -14.90 18.89
CA LEU A 229 7.40 -15.10 19.60
C LEU A 229 7.57 -15.64 21.01
N PRO A 230 8.42 -16.66 21.30
CA PRO A 230 8.62 -17.13 22.67
C PRO A 230 9.18 -16.04 23.59
N LYS A 231 10.15 -15.24 23.12
CA LYS A 231 10.73 -14.12 23.91
C LYS A 231 9.68 -13.04 24.19
N LEU A 232 8.84 -12.71 23.22
CA LEU A 232 7.74 -11.74 23.38
C LEU A 232 6.74 -12.21 24.44
N LEU A 233 6.34 -13.48 24.39
CA LEU A 233 5.38 -14.05 25.34
C LEU A 233 5.95 -14.12 26.75
N GLN A 234 7.25 -14.41 26.90
CA GLN A 234 7.93 -14.36 28.18
C GLN A 234 7.94 -12.94 28.75
N MET A 235 8.38 -11.94 27.96
CA MET A 235 8.38 -10.53 28.39
C MET A 235 7.00 -10.01 28.77
N ALA A 236 5.96 -10.49 28.07
CA ALA A 236 4.58 -10.12 28.38
C ALA A 236 4.12 -10.68 29.73
N LYS A 237 4.46 -11.93 30.06
CA LYS A 237 4.17 -12.55 31.38
C LYS A 237 4.84 -11.81 32.54
N GLU A 238 6.09 -11.36 32.36
CA GLU A 238 6.82 -10.58 33.35
C GLU A 238 6.22 -9.19 33.60
N SER A 239 5.24 -8.78 32.76
CA SER A 239 4.55 -7.48 32.83
C SER A 239 3.14 -7.59 33.42
N SER A 240 2.70 -8.82 33.71
CA SER A 240 1.37 -9.09 34.27
C SER A 240 1.40 -9.02 35.78
#